data_154e934f81750e54526834b53cd2096d
#
_entry.id   154e934f81750e54526834b53cd2096d
#
_cell.length_a   1.000
_cell.length_b   1.000
_cell.length_c   1.000
_cell.angle_alpha   90.00
_cell.angle_beta   90.00
_cell.angle_gamma   90.00
#
_symmetry.space_group_name_H-M   'P 1'
#
loop_
_entity.id
_entity.type
_entity.pdbx_description
1 polymer ?
#
loop_
_entity_poly.entity_id
_entity_poly.type
_entity_poly.pdbx_seq_one_letter_code
_entity_poly.pdbx_strand_id
1 'polypeptide(L)'
;AEKGLTQNGVEPLDSYVVDDGWNNYYDGTYTATPGSSQGTTPNVTGFWEFNAKFPNELYTSSALSDKFQSTFGLWLGPQGGYNYFGTFAQYLESKGTGYVQNDYWKNICVGSDKYVKNLQSLFIDYENRFNIDYWKWDGFALRPCTNASHDHMTGGTQNMYYTTDLWEKWTDLFDAAREARAKEGKGLFINATCYVNLSPWLLQWVNTIWV
;
A
#
# COMPACT_ATOMS: atom_id res chain seq x y z
N ALA A 1 -18.74 -14.03 0.75
CA ALA A 1 -18.30 -15.32 1.31
C ALA A 1 -19.51 -16.16 1.73
N GLU A 2 -20.34 -15.71 2.68
CA GLU A 2 -21.43 -16.51 3.26
C GLU A 2 -22.34 -17.14 2.20
N LYS A 3 -22.92 -16.34 1.33
CA LYS A 3 -23.85 -16.83 0.29
C LYS A 3 -23.18 -17.65 -0.83
N GLY A 4 -21.92 -17.40 -1.09
CA GLY A 4 -21.22 -18.03 -2.22
C GLY A 4 -20.39 -19.26 -1.83
N LEU A 5 -19.99 -19.34 -0.57
CA LEU A 5 -19.10 -20.40 -0.08
C LEU A 5 -19.75 -21.21 1.04
N THR A 6 -19.87 -20.64 2.23
CA THR A 6 -20.23 -21.40 3.44
C THR A 6 -21.66 -21.97 3.41
N GLN A 7 -22.63 -21.29 2.81
CA GLN A 7 -23.98 -21.83 2.60
C GLN A 7 -24.02 -23.04 1.65
N ASN A 8 -22.97 -23.21 0.84
CA ASN A 8 -22.82 -24.35 -0.07
C ASN A 8 -21.87 -25.41 0.46
N GLY A 9 -21.52 -25.36 1.75
CA GLY A 9 -20.64 -26.33 2.40
C GLY A 9 -19.17 -26.19 2.05
N VAL A 10 -18.76 -25.05 1.52
CA VAL A 10 -17.35 -24.74 1.27
C VAL A 10 -16.80 -24.01 2.48
N GLU A 11 -15.65 -24.42 2.98
CA GLU A 11 -14.96 -23.73 4.07
C GLU A 11 -14.63 -22.28 3.72
N PRO A 12 -14.62 -21.36 4.68
CA PRO A 12 -14.14 -20.01 4.47
C PRO A 12 -12.71 -19.99 3.92
N LEU A 13 -12.35 -18.96 3.19
CA LEU A 13 -10.97 -18.72 2.78
C LEU A 13 -10.11 -18.35 3.99
N ASP A 14 -8.84 -18.70 3.97
CA ASP A 14 -7.90 -18.34 5.04
C ASP A 14 -7.74 -16.83 5.19
N SER A 15 -7.89 -16.09 4.09
CA SER A 15 -7.78 -14.62 4.06
C SER A 15 -8.76 -13.98 3.10
N TYR A 16 -9.29 -12.81 3.48
CA TYR A 16 -10.05 -11.92 2.61
C TYR A 16 -9.34 -10.60 2.46
N VAL A 17 -9.01 -10.23 1.23
CA VAL A 17 -8.25 -9.00 0.94
C VAL A 17 -9.16 -8.00 0.22
N VAL A 18 -9.26 -6.79 0.74
CA VAL A 18 -9.84 -5.65 0.02
C VAL A 18 -8.79 -5.17 -0.98
N ASP A 19 -9.11 -5.32 -2.25
CA ASP A 19 -8.23 -4.96 -3.36
C ASP A 19 -8.30 -3.45 -3.68
N ASP A 20 -7.64 -3.01 -4.75
CA ASP A 20 -7.66 -1.63 -5.24
C ASP A 20 -9.08 -1.04 -5.31
N GLY A 21 -9.17 0.26 -5.04
CA GLY A 21 -10.44 1.00 -5.11
C GLY A 21 -11.07 1.33 -3.76
N TRP A 22 -10.36 1.19 -2.65
CA TRP A 22 -10.77 1.70 -1.34
C TRP A 22 -10.40 3.18 -1.16
N ASN A 23 -9.32 3.60 -1.80
CA ASN A 23 -8.82 4.97 -1.77
C ASN A 23 -9.81 5.97 -2.36
N ASN A 24 -9.73 7.19 -1.91
CA ASN A 24 -10.49 8.31 -2.46
C ASN A 24 -9.73 8.99 -3.60
N TYR A 25 -9.67 8.33 -4.76
CA TYR A 25 -8.90 8.78 -5.93
C TYR A 25 -9.38 10.09 -6.54
N TYR A 26 -10.68 10.36 -6.44
CA TYR A 26 -11.30 11.56 -6.96
C TYR A 26 -12.17 12.23 -5.90
N ASP A 27 -12.21 13.56 -5.91
CA ASP A 27 -13.22 14.26 -5.14
C ASP A 27 -14.61 14.03 -5.79
N GLY A 28 -15.58 13.77 -4.96
CA GLY A 28 -16.95 13.52 -5.38
C GLY A 28 -17.48 12.15 -4.94
N THR A 29 -18.77 12.02 -5.07
CA THR A 29 -19.49 10.84 -4.60
C THR A 29 -19.18 9.61 -5.45
N TYR A 30 -18.38 8.74 -4.90
CA TYR A 30 -18.32 7.37 -5.36
C TYR A 30 -19.69 6.76 -5.07
N THR A 31 -20.53 6.62 -6.09
CA THR A 31 -21.79 5.89 -5.90
C THR A 31 -21.49 4.40 -5.92
N ALA A 32 -22.02 3.66 -4.94
CA ALA A 32 -21.85 2.20 -4.83
C ALA A 32 -22.56 1.40 -5.95
N THR A 33 -23.02 2.06 -6.99
CA THR A 33 -23.66 1.44 -8.14
C THR A 33 -22.59 0.86 -9.06
N PRO A 34 -22.63 -0.44 -9.40
CA PRO A 34 -21.73 -1.02 -10.39
C PRO A 34 -21.76 -0.22 -11.70
N GLY A 35 -20.60 0.20 -12.19
CA GLY A 35 -20.48 0.99 -13.41
C GLY A 35 -20.62 2.51 -13.22
N SER A 36 -20.83 3.02 -12.01
CA SER A 36 -20.79 4.46 -11.77
C SER A 36 -19.34 4.98 -11.92
N SER A 37 -19.19 6.07 -12.67
CA SER A 37 -17.91 6.78 -12.74
C SER A 37 -17.58 7.40 -11.41
N GLN A 38 -16.31 7.32 -11.01
CA GLN A 38 -15.75 8.18 -9.99
C GLN A 38 -15.87 9.64 -10.43
N GLY A 39 -15.79 10.59 -9.52
CA GLY A 39 -15.65 12.00 -9.86
C GLY A 39 -14.48 12.22 -10.83
N THR A 40 -14.47 13.33 -11.51
CA THR A 40 -13.47 13.60 -12.56
C THR A 40 -12.29 14.41 -12.08
N THR A 41 -12.37 15.02 -10.89
CA THR A 41 -11.28 15.85 -10.34
C THR A 41 -10.40 14.98 -9.44
N PRO A 42 -9.09 14.89 -9.74
CA PRO A 42 -8.17 14.13 -8.89
C PRO A 42 -8.13 14.67 -7.46
N ASN A 43 -8.27 13.78 -6.48
CA ASN A 43 -8.27 14.16 -5.07
C ASN A 43 -6.86 14.28 -4.51
N VAL A 44 -6.24 15.44 -4.68
CA VAL A 44 -4.90 15.74 -4.17
C VAL A 44 -4.86 16.07 -2.68
N THR A 45 -5.98 16.07 -1.98
CA THR A 45 -6.04 16.41 -0.54
C THR A 45 -6.40 15.24 0.36
N GLY A 46 -7.16 14.27 -0.15
CA GLY A 46 -7.68 13.12 0.61
C GLY A 46 -7.42 11.77 -0.07
N PHE A 47 -6.34 11.62 -0.81
CA PHE A 47 -6.06 10.41 -1.59
C PHE A 47 -6.07 9.11 -0.77
N TRP A 48 -5.50 9.12 0.43
CA TRP A 48 -5.49 7.97 1.34
C TRP A 48 -6.68 7.93 2.33
N GLU A 49 -7.68 8.74 2.10
CA GLU A 49 -8.95 8.61 2.80
C GLU A 49 -9.79 7.50 2.17
N PHE A 50 -10.70 6.93 2.94
CA PHE A 50 -11.64 5.94 2.44
C PHE A 50 -12.72 6.61 1.61
N ASN A 51 -13.03 6.05 0.46
CA ASN A 51 -14.12 6.55 -0.36
C ASN A 51 -15.50 6.13 0.21
N ALA A 52 -16.58 6.64 -0.39
CA ALA A 52 -17.95 6.45 0.10
C ALA A 52 -18.45 5.00 0.12
N LYS A 53 -17.72 4.04 -0.47
CA LYS A 53 -18.02 2.61 -0.35
C LYS A 53 -17.66 2.05 1.03
N PHE A 54 -16.84 2.77 1.77
CA PHE A 54 -16.34 2.38 3.08
C PHE A 54 -16.75 3.42 4.14
N PRO A 55 -18.06 3.59 4.42
CA PRO A 55 -18.57 4.64 5.31
C PRO A 55 -18.11 4.46 6.77
N ASN A 56 -17.70 3.26 7.13
CA ASN A 56 -17.13 2.91 8.43
C ASN A 56 -15.66 2.52 8.29
N GLU A 57 -14.97 3.09 7.33
CA GLU A 57 -13.60 2.68 6.97
C GLU A 57 -13.53 1.15 6.74
N LEU A 58 -12.55 0.44 7.27
CA LEU A 58 -12.42 -1.01 7.12
C LEU A 58 -13.02 -1.82 8.28
N TYR A 59 -13.58 -1.18 9.32
CA TYR A 59 -14.09 -1.90 10.50
C TYR A 59 -15.14 -2.96 10.18
N THR A 60 -16.05 -2.65 9.26
CA THR A 60 -17.07 -3.63 8.85
C THR A 60 -16.47 -4.84 8.12
N SER A 61 -15.48 -4.59 7.26
CA SER A 61 -14.83 -5.66 6.49
C SER A 61 -13.96 -6.54 7.39
N SER A 62 -13.22 -5.95 8.30
CA SER A 62 -12.43 -6.65 9.31
C SER A 62 -13.32 -7.55 10.19
N ALA A 63 -14.40 -7.00 10.76
CA ALA A 63 -15.33 -7.78 11.58
C ALA A 63 -15.99 -8.94 10.83
N LEU A 64 -16.23 -8.79 9.51
CA LEU A 64 -16.71 -9.90 8.69
C LEU A 64 -15.68 -11.00 8.50
N SER A 65 -14.41 -10.66 8.36
CA SER A 65 -13.33 -11.66 8.28
C SER A 65 -13.19 -12.42 9.61
N ASP A 66 -13.23 -11.71 10.73
CA ASP A 66 -13.21 -12.32 12.06
C ASP A 66 -14.37 -13.30 12.28
N LYS A 67 -15.58 -12.97 11.79
CA LYS A 67 -16.75 -13.88 11.82
C LYS A 67 -16.47 -15.24 11.15
N PHE A 68 -15.63 -15.26 10.14
CA PHE A 68 -15.24 -16.47 9.41
C PHE A 68 -13.94 -17.10 9.94
N GLN A 69 -13.37 -16.55 11.00
CA GLN A 69 -12.05 -16.94 11.51
C GLN A 69 -10.95 -16.84 10.45
N SER A 70 -11.10 -15.88 9.56
CA SER A 70 -10.20 -15.62 8.44
C SER A 70 -9.36 -14.38 8.74
N THR A 71 -8.16 -14.32 8.19
CA THR A 71 -7.36 -13.09 8.26
C THR A 71 -7.93 -12.00 7.35
N PHE A 72 -7.68 -10.76 7.71
CA PHE A 72 -8.10 -9.60 6.92
C PHE A 72 -6.91 -8.94 6.26
N GLY A 73 -7.05 -8.61 4.99
CA GLY A 73 -5.99 -8.00 4.20
C GLY A 73 -6.43 -6.76 3.43
N LEU A 74 -5.44 -5.97 3.06
CA LEU A 74 -5.62 -4.76 2.29
C LEU A 74 -4.61 -4.67 1.15
N TRP A 75 -5.09 -4.22 -0.01
CA TRP A 75 -4.23 -3.78 -1.10
C TRP A 75 -3.68 -2.39 -0.84
N LEU A 76 -2.42 -2.16 -1.17
CA LEU A 76 -1.83 -0.84 -1.21
C LEU A 76 -0.88 -0.70 -2.40
N GLY A 77 -1.07 0.36 -3.18
CA GLY A 77 -0.14 0.79 -4.21
C GLY A 77 0.84 1.83 -3.64
N PRO A 78 2.10 1.47 -3.37
CA PRO A 78 3.07 2.41 -2.79
C PRO A 78 3.43 3.58 -3.72
N GLN A 79 3.03 3.52 -4.97
CA GLN A 79 3.11 4.63 -5.92
C GLN A 79 1.75 5.26 -6.26
N GLY A 80 0.69 4.89 -5.54
CA GLY A 80 -0.64 5.47 -5.68
C GLY A 80 -1.60 4.73 -6.61
N GLY A 81 -1.26 3.49 -7.02
CA GLY A 81 -2.12 2.70 -7.90
C GLY A 81 -2.07 3.12 -9.37
N TYR A 82 -2.76 2.37 -10.21
CA TYR A 82 -2.74 2.57 -11.67
C TYR A 82 -3.31 3.93 -12.07
N ASN A 83 -2.58 4.65 -12.93
CA ASN A 83 -2.96 5.95 -13.50
C ASN A 83 -3.08 7.13 -12.50
N TYR A 84 -2.76 6.92 -11.22
CA TYR A 84 -2.91 7.96 -10.19
C TYR A 84 -1.58 8.46 -9.62
N PHE A 85 -0.46 8.08 -10.20
CA PHE A 85 0.89 8.39 -9.70
C PHE A 85 1.11 9.88 -9.43
N GLY A 86 0.77 10.73 -10.40
CA GLY A 86 0.93 12.18 -10.25
C GLY A 86 0.00 12.78 -9.20
N THR A 87 -1.23 12.31 -9.10
CA THR A 87 -2.19 12.74 -8.07
C THR A 87 -1.71 12.36 -6.68
N PHE A 88 -1.24 11.13 -6.53
CA PHE A 88 -0.70 10.63 -5.28
C PHE A 88 0.56 11.39 -4.84
N ALA A 89 1.47 11.65 -5.77
CA ALA A 89 2.68 12.42 -5.48
C ALA A 89 2.34 13.83 -5.01
N GLN A 90 1.42 14.52 -5.69
CA GLN A 90 0.94 15.85 -5.27
C GLN A 90 0.26 15.81 -3.90
N TYR A 91 -0.55 14.78 -3.62
CA TYR A 91 -1.15 14.59 -2.31
C TYR A 91 -0.10 14.52 -1.21
N LEU A 92 0.91 13.66 -1.35
CA LEU A 92 1.97 13.51 -0.35
C LEU A 92 2.84 14.77 -0.23
N GLU A 93 3.12 15.45 -1.32
CA GLU A 93 3.85 16.71 -1.31
C GLU A 93 3.06 17.80 -0.57
N SER A 94 1.75 17.90 -0.81
CA SER A 94 0.87 18.85 -0.12
C SER A 94 0.80 18.60 1.39
N LYS A 95 0.95 17.37 1.82
CA LYS A 95 1.02 16.97 3.26
C LYS A 95 2.43 17.10 3.84
N GLY A 96 3.43 17.43 3.03
CA GLY A 96 4.83 17.47 3.44
C GLY A 96 5.45 16.10 3.71
N THR A 97 4.82 15.01 3.25
CA THR A 97 5.19 13.63 3.53
C THR A 97 5.80 12.89 2.34
N GLY A 98 6.14 13.58 1.28
CA GLY A 98 6.81 13.01 0.11
C GLY A 98 7.35 14.08 -0.81
N TYR A 99 8.10 13.68 -1.82
CA TYR A 99 8.60 14.53 -2.89
C TYR A 99 8.10 14.03 -4.23
N VAL A 100 7.66 14.94 -5.09
CA VAL A 100 7.38 14.64 -6.50
C VAL A 100 8.70 14.48 -7.25
N GLN A 101 8.89 13.37 -7.94
CA GLN A 101 10.03 13.21 -8.85
C GLN A 101 9.88 14.12 -10.08
N ASN A 102 10.99 14.62 -10.56
CA ASN A 102 11.01 15.43 -11.78
C ASN A 102 11.13 14.51 -13.03
N ASP A 103 10.23 13.53 -13.12
CA ASP A 103 10.09 12.65 -14.27
C ASP A 103 8.81 12.96 -15.06
N TYR A 104 8.64 12.29 -16.20
CA TYR A 104 7.48 12.49 -17.07
C TYR A 104 6.15 12.24 -16.34
N TRP A 105 6.10 11.22 -15.46
CA TRP A 105 4.90 10.79 -14.76
C TRP A 105 4.66 11.51 -13.44
N LYS A 106 5.59 12.36 -13.03
CA LYS A 106 5.51 13.05 -11.73
C LYS A 106 5.29 12.08 -10.57
N ASN A 107 6.01 10.96 -10.59
CA ASN A 107 5.90 9.93 -9.54
C ASN A 107 6.35 10.47 -8.18
N ILE A 108 5.93 9.76 -7.13
CA ILE A 108 6.49 9.95 -5.80
C ILE A 108 7.93 9.43 -5.72
N CYS A 109 8.79 10.12 -4.99
CA CYS A 109 10.13 9.62 -4.66
C CYS A 109 10.04 8.55 -3.58
N VAL A 110 10.03 7.27 -3.98
CA VAL A 110 9.85 6.12 -3.08
C VAL A 110 11.04 5.84 -2.16
N GLY A 111 12.21 6.45 -2.40
CA GLY A 111 13.39 6.35 -1.53
C GLY A 111 13.50 7.49 -0.51
N SER A 112 12.57 8.42 -0.49
CA SER A 112 12.54 9.54 0.43
C SER A 112 12.27 9.07 1.87
N ASP A 113 13.08 9.53 2.82
CA ASP A 113 12.92 9.24 4.25
C ASP A 113 11.54 9.59 4.76
N LYS A 114 11.07 10.81 4.45
CA LYS A 114 9.75 11.24 4.93
C LYS A 114 8.62 10.45 4.33
N TYR A 115 8.77 9.98 3.09
CA TYR A 115 7.77 9.11 2.47
C TYR A 115 7.72 7.74 3.14
N VAL A 116 8.88 7.08 3.29
CA VAL A 116 8.96 5.74 3.89
C VAL A 116 8.47 5.76 5.35
N LYS A 117 8.87 6.77 6.13
CA LYS A 117 8.38 6.94 7.52
C LYS A 117 6.88 7.18 7.59
N ASN A 118 6.32 7.98 6.69
CA ASN A 118 4.87 8.20 6.63
C ASN A 118 4.13 6.92 6.27
N LEU A 119 4.66 6.17 5.32
CA LEU A 119 4.09 4.89 4.89
C LEU A 119 4.16 3.85 6.01
N GLN A 120 5.29 3.73 6.70
CA GLN A 120 5.44 2.86 7.87
C GLN A 120 4.40 3.20 8.96
N SER A 121 4.20 4.48 9.23
CA SER A 121 3.20 4.93 10.19
C SER A 121 1.77 4.54 9.78
N LEU A 122 1.45 4.65 8.49
CA LEU A 122 0.17 4.23 7.95
C LEU A 122 -0.04 2.71 8.07
N PHE A 123 1.00 1.90 7.79
CA PHE A 123 0.92 0.45 7.95
C PHE A 123 0.59 0.07 9.38
N ILE A 124 1.37 0.56 10.34
CA ILE A 124 1.20 0.25 11.75
C ILE A 124 -0.16 0.74 12.25
N ASP A 125 -0.60 1.93 11.86
CA ASP A 125 -1.93 2.44 12.19
C ASP A 125 -3.04 1.51 11.67
N TYR A 126 -2.98 1.13 10.39
CA TYR A 126 -4.01 0.29 9.77
C TYR A 126 -4.00 -1.15 10.30
N GLU A 127 -2.83 -1.70 10.57
CA GLU A 127 -2.70 -3.00 11.23
C GLU A 127 -3.38 -3.01 12.59
N ASN A 128 -3.14 -1.97 13.38
CA ASN A 128 -3.72 -1.86 14.72
C ASN A 128 -5.22 -1.55 14.69
N ARG A 129 -5.66 -0.63 13.83
CA ARG A 129 -7.07 -0.20 13.77
C ARG A 129 -7.98 -1.22 13.14
N PHE A 130 -7.53 -1.88 12.09
CA PHE A 130 -8.37 -2.74 11.25
C PHE A 130 -7.99 -4.20 11.31
N ASN A 131 -7.06 -4.58 12.17
CA ASN A 131 -6.62 -5.95 12.33
C ASN A 131 -6.10 -6.56 11.02
N ILE A 132 -5.26 -5.81 10.28
CA ILE A 132 -4.71 -6.27 9.01
C ILE A 132 -3.58 -7.25 9.28
N ASP A 133 -3.72 -8.48 8.74
CA ASP A 133 -2.74 -9.55 8.80
C ASP A 133 -2.18 -9.92 7.42
N TYR A 134 -2.66 -9.24 6.36
CA TYR A 134 -2.24 -9.49 4.98
C TYR A 134 -2.11 -8.17 4.21
N TRP A 135 -0.93 -7.87 3.69
CA TRP A 135 -0.73 -6.78 2.75
C TRP A 135 -0.57 -7.31 1.32
N LYS A 136 -1.42 -6.86 0.41
CA LYS A 136 -1.16 -6.95 -1.02
C LYS A 136 -0.48 -5.67 -1.48
N TRP A 137 0.81 -5.75 -1.66
CA TRP A 137 1.69 -4.66 -2.04
C TRP A 137 1.83 -4.62 -3.55
N ASP A 138 1.29 -3.62 -4.22
CA ASP A 138 1.18 -3.61 -5.67
C ASP A 138 1.75 -2.35 -6.32
N GLY A 139 2.37 -2.53 -7.48
CA GLY A 139 2.88 -1.43 -8.27
C GLY A 139 4.14 -0.77 -7.73
N PHE A 140 4.96 -1.53 -7.04
CA PHE A 140 6.23 -1.06 -6.50
C PHE A 140 7.31 -1.11 -7.58
N ALA A 141 7.43 -0.06 -8.37
CA ALA A 141 8.50 0.10 -9.34
C ALA A 141 9.64 0.93 -8.76
N LEU A 142 10.81 0.34 -8.70
CA LEU A 142 12.03 1.02 -8.25
C LEU A 142 12.55 1.94 -9.37
N ARG A 143 12.12 3.19 -9.37
CA ARG A 143 12.68 4.20 -10.27
C ARG A 143 13.73 5.00 -9.52
N PRO A 144 15.01 4.93 -9.93
CA PRO A 144 16.07 5.70 -9.27
C PRO A 144 15.77 7.19 -9.32
N CYS A 145 15.77 7.84 -8.16
CA CYS A 145 15.70 9.28 -8.06
C CYS A 145 17.12 9.84 -7.96
N THR A 146 17.46 10.77 -8.85
CA THR A 146 18.78 11.42 -8.89
C THR A 146 18.77 12.81 -8.27
N ASN A 147 17.66 13.25 -7.71
CA ASN A 147 17.52 14.59 -7.14
C ASN A 147 18.20 14.66 -5.77
N ALA A 148 19.35 15.34 -5.72
CA ALA A 148 20.14 15.49 -4.50
C ALA A 148 19.50 16.43 -3.45
N SER A 149 18.39 17.11 -3.78
CA SER A 149 17.64 17.92 -2.81
C SER A 149 16.61 17.11 -2.02
N HIS A 150 16.38 15.86 -2.38
CA HIS A 150 15.53 14.95 -1.62
C HIS A 150 16.32 14.31 -0.48
N ASP A 151 15.62 13.83 0.53
CA ASP A 151 16.18 13.26 1.76
C ASP A 151 16.56 11.77 1.63
N HIS A 152 17.34 11.45 0.60
CA HIS A 152 17.90 10.13 0.34
C HIS A 152 19.31 10.23 -0.23
N MET A 153 20.04 9.14 -0.21
CA MET A 153 21.35 9.09 -0.82
C MET A 153 21.26 9.14 -2.35
N THR A 154 22.28 9.70 -2.98
CA THR A 154 22.44 9.72 -4.45
C THR A 154 23.90 9.49 -4.82
N GLY A 155 24.15 9.11 -6.06
CA GLY A 155 25.50 8.94 -6.58
C GLY A 155 25.94 7.48 -6.70
N GLY A 156 27.21 7.28 -6.96
CA GLY A 156 27.78 5.99 -7.34
C GLY A 156 27.47 5.62 -8.81
N THR A 157 28.03 4.52 -9.27
CA THR A 157 27.78 4.00 -10.62
C THR A 157 26.30 3.64 -10.75
N GLN A 158 25.63 4.16 -11.77
CA GLN A 158 24.19 3.96 -12.00
C GLN A 158 23.31 4.32 -10.78
N ASN A 159 23.74 5.32 -10.02
CA ASN A 159 23.04 5.77 -8.81
C ASN A 159 22.84 4.66 -7.74
N MET A 160 23.84 3.80 -7.59
CA MET A 160 23.76 2.63 -6.71
C MET A 160 23.56 3.02 -5.23
N TYR A 161 24.00 4.19 -4.80
CA TYR A 161 23.78 4.64 -3.41
C TYR A 161 22.29 4.85 -3.12
N TYR A 162 21.55 5.41 -4.08
CA TYR A 162 20.09 5.50 -3.95
C TYR A 162 19.44 4.12 -3.82
N THR A 163 19.85 3.19 -4.67
CA THR A 163 19.25 1.84 -4.68
C THR A 163 19.50 1.10 -3.38
N THR A 164 20.71 1.22 -2.82
CA THR A 164 21.05 0.61 -1.52
C THR A 164 20.24 1.23 -0.39
N ASP A 165 20.27 2.55 -0.27
CA ASP A 165 19.53 3.32 0.72
C ASP A 165 18.01 3.04 0.69
N LEU A 166 17.46 2.95 -0.53
CA LEU A 166 16.06 2.61 -0.75
C LEU A 166 15.72 1.22 -0.21
N TRP A 167 16.52 0.20 -0.55
CA TRP A 167 16.25 -1.16 -0.10
C TRP A 167 16.41 -1.31 1.42
N GLU A 168 17.39 -0.68 2.04
CA GLU A 168 17.53 -0.66 3.49
C GLU A 168 16.27 -0.11 4.16
N LYS A 169 15.78 1.04 3.71
CA LYS A 169 14.55 1.66 4.24
C LYS A 169 13.30 0.80 4.06
N TRP A 170 13.19 0.12 2.92
CA TRP A 170 12.02 -0.71 2.64
C TRP A 170 12.04 -2.02 3.41
N THR A 171 13.19 -2.64 3.60
CA THR A 171 13.31 -3.82 4.45
C THR A 171 13.02 -3.48 5.91
N ASP A 172 13.52 -2.35 6.41
CA ASP A 172 13.22 -1.84 7.75
C ASP A 172 11.71 -1.58 7.93
N LEU A 173 11.03 -1.08 6.90
CA LEU A 173 9.57 -0.90 6.93
C LEU A 173 8.85 -2.24 7.07
N PHE A 174 9.24 -3.26 6.30
CA PHE A 174 8.64 -4.59 6.39
C PHE A 174 8.88 -5.22 7.77
N ASP A 175 10.08 -5.06 8.32
CA ASP A 175 10.40 -5.56 9.66
C ASP A 175 9.57 -4.84 10.72
N ALA A 176 9.44 -3.52 10.66
CA ALA A 176 8.62 -2.74 11.59
C ALA A 176 7.12 -3.13 11.54
N ALA A 177 6.58 -3.38 10.35
CA ALA A 177 5.22 -3.87 10.19
C ALA A 177 5.04 -5.26 10.84
N ARG A 178 5.96 -6.19 10.59
CA ARG A 178 5.95 -7.53 11.22
C ARG A 178 6.08 -7.47 12.73
N GLU A 179 6.96 -6.61 13.24
CA GLU A 179 7.13 -6.41 14.68
C GLU A 179 5.87 -5.85 15.34
N ALA A 180 5.17 -4.94 14.69
CA ALA A 180 3.91 -4.41 15.18
C ALA A 180 2.87 -5.53 15.36
N ARG A 181 2.71 -6.41 14.38
CA ARG A 181 1.80 -7.56 14.48
C ARG A 181 2.27 -8.60 15.49
N ALA A 182 3.57 -8.86 15.56
CA ALA A 182 4.13 -9.81 16.52
C ALA A 182 3.88 -9.40 17.98
N LYS A 183 3.87 -8.10 18.30
CA LYS A 183 3.51 -7.58 19.63
C LYS A 183 2.07 -7.94 20.03
N GLU A 184 1.18 -8.09 19.06
CA GLU A 184 -0.20 -8.54 19.24
C GLU A 184 -0.35 -10.08 19.21
N GLY A 185 0.77 -10.81 19.13
CA GLY A 185 0.78 -12.27 19.01
C GLY A 185 0.31 -12.78 17.65
N LYS A 186 0.38 -11.96 16.59
CA LYS A 186 -0.11 -12.26 15.26
C LYS A 186 1.02 -12.32 14.24
N GLY A 187 0.77 -13.02 13.14
CA GLY A 187 1.63 -13.02 11.97
C GLY A 187 1.23 -11.93 10.97
N LEU A 188 2.12 -11.66 10.02
CA LEU A 188 1.86 -10.78 8.89
C LEU A 188 2.27 -11.48 7.60
N PHE A 189 1.34 -11.54 6.64
CA PHE A 189 1.60 -12.01 5.30
C PHE A 189 1.77 -10.82 4.35
N ILE A 190 2.88 -10.76 3.63
CA ILE A 190 3.15 -9.73 2.63
C ILE A 190 3.27 -10.39 1.26
N ASN A 191 2.35 -10.03 0.37
CA ASN A 191 2.39 -10.38 -1.04
C ASN A 191 2.89 -9.17 -1.83
N ALA A 192 4.09 -9.25 -2.37
CA ALA A 192 4.71 -8.18 -3.13
C ALA A 192 4.53 -8.39 -4.64
N THR A 193 3.68 -7.58 -5.25
CA THR A 193 3.56 -7.44 -6.71
C THR A 193 4.41 -6.23 -7.13
N CYS A 194 5.71 -6.42 -7.21
CA CYS A 194 6.62 -5.30 -7.22
C CYS A 194 7.32 -5.05 -8.55
N TYR A 195 7.02 -5.82 -9.60
CA TYR A 195 7.62 -5.65 -10.94
C TYR A 195 9.17 -5.53 -10.94
N VAL A 196 9.80 -6.13 -9.94
CA VAL A 196 11.24 -6.27 -9.88
C VAL A 196 11.63 -7.68 -10.30
N ASN A 197 12.86 -7.86 -10.77
CA ASN A 197 13.35 -9.19 -11.09
C ASN A 197 13.23 -10.10 -9.86
N LEU A 198 12.74 -11.32 -10.09
CA LEU A 198 12.64 -12.34 -9.06
C LEU A 198 13.97 -12.50 -8.35
N SER A 199 13.98 -12.28 -7.06
CA SER A 199 15.14 -12.51 -6.22
C SER A 199 14.73 -13.24 -4.94
N PRO A 200 15.31 -14.42 -4.65
CA PRO A 200 15.09 -15.11 -3.39
C PRO A 200 15.47 -14.28 -2.17
N TRP A 201 16.34 -13.29 -2.35
CA TRP A 201 16.74 -12.35 -1.32
C TRP A 201 15.54 -11.62 -0.71
N LEU A 202 14.60 -11.15 -1.53
CA LEU A 202 13.42 -10.43 -1.06
C LEU A 202 12.48 -11.31 -0.21
N LEU A 203 12.50 -12.63 -0.40
CA LEU A 203 11.71 -13.58 0.40
C LEU A 203 12.12 -13.65 1.88
N GLN A 204 13.19 -12.99 2.28
CA GLN A 204 13.51 -12.79 3.69
C GLN A 204 12.52 -11.84 4.39
N TRP A 205 11.92 -10.92 3.62
CA TRP A 205 11.00 -9.88 4.15
C TRP A 205 9.56 -10.04 3.68
N VAL A 206 9.32 -10.68 2.54
CA VAL A 206 7.98 -10.90 2.00
C VAL A 206 7.69 -12.38 1.86
N ASN A 207 6.42 -12.77 1.89
CA ASN A 207 6.01 -14.17 1.83
C ASN A 207 5.91 -14.67 0.39
N THR A 208 5.48 -13.79 -0.51
CA THR A 208 5.36 -14.09 -1.94
C THR A 208 5.79 -12.91 -2.78
N ILE A 209 6.33 -13.21 -3.96
CA ILE A 209 6.65 -12.21 -4.98
C ILE A 209 5.88 -12.59 -6.24
N TRP A 210 5.14 -11.63 -6.75
CA TRP A 210 4.46 -11.76 -8.02
C TRP A 210 5.07 -10.81 -9.05
N VAL A 211 5.39 -11.32 -10.25
CA VAL A 211 6.04 -10.61 -11.37
C VAL A 211 5.13 -10.61 -12.59
#